data_1cb1f306713e7e750efcf605eb4e4e53
#
_entry.id   1cb1f306713e7e750efcf605eb4e4e53
#
_cell.length_a   1.000
_cell.length_b   1.000
_cell.length_c   1.000
_cell.angle_alpha   90.00
_cell.angle_beta   90.00
_cell.angle_gamma   90.00
#
_symmetry.space_group_name_H-M   'P 1'
#
loop_
_entity.id
_entity.type
_entity.pdbx_description
1 polymer ?
#
loop_
_entity_poly.entity_id
_entity_poly.type
_entity_poly.pdbx_seq_one_letter_code
_entity_poly.pdbx_strand_id
1 'polypeptide(L)'
;DQAYSEIAEKVKSIIGSDGPEALAMVQDPRPSGSYYTKRFMQALGSANVYTHGAACNMSKNAGFTQVIGAGDYLADVENAKACMFIGRSYADAIRPSQLHALEKAHENGAYIVLVDPRLNNSIAFADEWLPINPGTDLALVLAMSHVLVDRGLYDKKFVSEQATGFDEWAATLGQYTPEWAAEITGLKAADIERIAVKFAECAPAACIEPSWRGAYGCSYANSGETARAVAC
;
A
#
# COMPACT_ATOMS: atom_id res chain seq x y z
N ASP A 1 -11.96 5.71 39.68
CA ASP A 1 -13.41 5.91 39.84
C ASP A 1 -13.81 7.38 39.68
N GLN A 2 -13.08 8.35 40.27
CA GLN A 2 -13.40 9.78 40.15
C GLN A 2 -13.47 10.24 38.70
N ALA A 3 -12.47 9.91 37.86
CA ALA A 3 -12.43 10.30 36.45
C ALA A 3 -13.65 9.76 35.66
N TYR A 4 -14.05 8.53 35.92
CA TYR A 4 -15.23 7.96 35.27
C TYR A 4 -16.52 8.69 35.67
N SER A 5 -16.66 9.08 36.95
CA SER A 5 -17.81 9.82 37.42
C SER A 5 -17.89 11.21 36.79
N GLU A 6 -16.80 11.95 36.77
CA GLU A 6 -16.72 13.28 36.17
C GLU A 6 -17.00 13.26 34.67
N ILE A 7 -16.44 12.28 33.93
CA ILE A 7 -16.70 12.10 32.49
C ILE A 7 -18.17 11.76 32.25
N ALA A 8 -18.73 10.83 33.04
CA ALA A 8 -20.12 10.41 32.89
C ALA A 8 -21.11 11.54 33.17
N GLU A 9 -20.85 12.36 34.20
CA GLU A 9 -21.66 13.53 34.51
C GLU A 9 -21.61 14.56 33.38
N LYS A 10 -20.43 14.82 32.85
CA LYS A 10 -20.26 15.77 31.73
C LYS A 10 -20.96 15.31 30.48
N VAL A 11 -20.81 14.01 30.11
CA VAL A 11 -21.48 13.41 28.96
C VAL A 11 -23.00 13.49 29.11
N LYS A 12 -23.54 13.13 30.28
CA LYS A 12 -24.98 13.23 30.55
C LYS A 12 -25.48 14.68 30.47
N SER A 13 -24.71 15.63 30.98
CA SER A 13 -25.05 17.05 30.89
C SER A 13 -25.15 17.53 29.44
N ILE A 14 -24.18 17.20 28.60
CA ILE A 14 -24.17 17.56 27.18
C ILE A 14 -25.34 16.92 26.44
N ILE A 15 -25.59 15.64 26.67
CA ILE A 15 -26.75 14.95 26.05
C ILE A 15 -28.06 15.60 26.48
N GLY A 16 -28.18 15.99 27.74
CA GLY A 16 -29.39 16.62 28.26
C GLY A 16 -29.65 18.03 27.75
N SER A 17 -28.59 18.81 27.46
CA SER A 17 -28.73 20.18 26.97
C SER A 17 -28.76 20.28 25.43
N ASP A 18 -27.93 19.49 24.76
CA ASP A 18 -27.63 19.71 23.33
C ASP A 18 -27.90 18.47 22.44
N GLY A 19 -28.32 17.36 23.07
CA GLY A 19 -28.56 16.08 22.39
C GLY A 19 -27.29 15.24 22.20
N PRO A 20 -27.45 13.94 21.86
CA PRO A 20 -26.35 13.02 21.70
C PRO A 20 -25.44 13.36 20.50
N GLU A 21 -25.95 14.07 19.50
CA GLU A 21 -25.20 14.52 18.32
C GLU A 21 -24.12 15.55 18.64
N ALA A 22 -24.22 16.20 19.81
CA ALA A 22 -23.18 17.11 20.32
C ALA A 22 -21.90 16.36 20.78
N LEU A 23 -21.98 15.03 20.89
CA LEU A 23 -20.83 14.20 21.24
C LEU A 23 -20.15 13.64 20.00
N ALA A 24 -18.83 13.72 19.96
CA ALA A 24 -17.99 13.09 18.94
C ALA A 24 -16.88 12.26 19.58
N MET A 25 -16.60 11.09 18.96
CA MET A 25 -15.48 10.23 19.31
C MET A 25 -14.45 10.24 18.19
N VAL A 26 -13.24 10.65 18.51
CA VAL A 26 -12.08 10.52 17.60
C VAL A 26 -11.18 9.43 18.16
N GLN A 27 -10.88 8.43 17.36
CA GLN A 27 -10.12 7.26 17.80
C GLN A 27 -9.15 6.73 16.75
N ASP A 28 -8.13 6.02 17.20
CA ASP A 28 -7.31 5.19 16.34
C ASP A 28 -8.14 3.95 15.87
N PRO A 29 -8.12 3.58 14.58
CA PRO A 29 -8.89 2.46 14.06
C PRO A 29 -8.37 1.07 14.48
N ARG A 30 -7.31 1.00 15.28
CA ARG A 30 -6.71 -0.28 15.71
C ARG A 30 -7.65 -1.09 16.61
N PRO A 31 -7.58 -2.43 16.51
CA PRO A 31 -8.68 -3.31 16.92
C PRO A 31 -9.04 -3.30 18.40
N SER A 32 -8.04 -3.12 19.28
CA SER A 32 -8.22 -3.42 20.71
C SER A 32 -9.22 -2.54 21.46
N GLY A 33 -9.58 -1.37 20.92
CA GLY A 33 -10.55 -0.47 21.55
C GLY A 33 -11.71 -0.06 20.63
N SER A 34 -11.51 -0.12 19.31
CA SER A 34 -12.44 0.47 18.33
C SER A 34 -13.83 -0.18 18.32
N TYR A 35 -13.91 -1.47 18.65
CA TYR A 35 -15.17 -2.19 18.74
C TYR A 35 -16.07 -1.66 19.85
N TYR A 36 -15.49 -1.43 21.03
CA TYR A 36 -16.24 -0.95 22.20
C TYR A 36 -16.63 0.51 22.04
N THR A 37 -15.77 1.35 21.50
CA THR A 37 -16.04 2.78 21.36
C THR A 37 -17.17 3.07 20.38
N LYS A 38 -17.23 2.35 19.26
CA LYS A 38 -18.36 2.45 18.32
C LYS A 38 -19.68 2.06 18.99
N ARG A 39 -19.69 0.91 19.69
CA ARG A 39 -20.87 0.43 20.42
C ARG A 39 -21.29 1.40 21.53
N PHE A 40 -20.31 1.97 22.24
CA PHE A 40 -20.57 2.95 23.28
C PHE A 40 -21.25 4.20 22.73
N MET A 41 -20.74 4.78 21.64
CA MET A 41 -21.34 5.95 21.00
C MET A 41 -22.75 5.66 20.46
N GLN A 42 -22.96 4.48 19.87
CA GLN A 42 -24.30 4.04 19.44
C GLN A 42 -25.27 3.91 20.61
N ALA A 43 -24.82 3.40 21.76
CA ALA A 43 -25.65 3.29 22.97
C ALA A 43 -26.01 4.68 23.56
N LEU A 44 -25.16 5.68 23.35
CA LEU A 44 -25.45 7.07 23.72
C LEU A 44 -26.36 7.79 22.72
N GLY A 45 -26.60 7.19 21.54
CA GLY A 45 -27.41 7.76 20.47
C GLY A 45 -26.64 8.64 19.47
N SER A 46 -25.30 8.69 19.55
CA SER A 46 -24.48 9.44 18.61
C SER A 46 -23.86 8.57 17.53
N ALA A 47 -23.95 9.03 16.27
CA ALA A 47 -23.29 8.45 15.11
C ALA A 47 -21.88 9.02 14.86
N ASN A 48 -21.46 10.02 15.61
CA ASN A 48 -20.24 10.80 15.38
C ASN A 48 -18.98 10.06 15.86
N VAL A 49 -18.58 9.03 15.14
CA VAL A 49 -17.33 8.27 15.40
C VAL A 49 -16.40 8.45 14.22
N TYR A 50 -15.23 9.04 14.47
CA TYR A 50 -14.25 9.38 13.47
C TYR A 50 -12.94 8.65 13.70
N THR A 51 -12.29 8.23 12.60
CA THR A 51 -10.96 7.63 12.60
C THR A 51 -10.08 8.30 11.57
N HIS A 52 -8.76 8.12 11.67
CA HIS A 52 -7.83 8.70 10.71
C HIS A 52 -7.70 7.86 9.41
N GLY A 53 -8.45 6.76 9.26
CA GLY A 53 -8.32 5.83 8.13
C GLY A 53 -8.40 6.50 6.77
N ALA A 54 -9.30 7.48 6.60
CA ALA A 54 -9.46 8.23 5.36
C ALA A 54 -8.21 9.03 4.95
N ALA A 55 -7.42 9.49 5.93
CA ALA A 55 -6.17 10.22 5.69
C ALA A 55 -4.92 9.31 5.76
N CYS A 56 -5.08 8.00 5.81
CA CYS A 56 -3.97 7.06 6.01
C CYS A 56 -3.87 6.02 4.89
N ASN A 57 -4.84 5.11 4.78
CA ASN A 57 -4.71 3.90 3.98
C ASN A 57 -5.91 3.59 3.08
N MET A 58 -6.92 4.43 3.06
CA MET A 58 -8.15 4.15 2.31
C MET A 58 -7.93 4.17 0.79
N SER A 59 -7.00 4.97 0.29
CA SER A 59 -6.62 4.98 -1.14
C SER A 59 -6.10 3.61 -1.57
N LYS A 60 -5.21 2.99 -0.78
CA LYS A 60 -4.72 1.63 -1.03
C LYS A 60 -5.87 0.63 -1.02
N ASN A 61 -6.68 0.65 0.01
CA ASN A 61 -7.79 -0.29 0.14
C ASN A 61 -8.78 -0.16 -1.04
N ALA A 62 -9.07 1.06 -1.47
CA ALA A 62 -9.94 1.30 -2.63
C ALA A 62 -9.32 0.74 -3.92
N GLY A 63 -8.04 1.00 -4.18
CA GLY A 63 -7.34 0.51 -5.36
C GLY A 63 -7.30 -1.02 -5.42
N PHE A 64 -6.88 -1.67 -4.36
CA PHE A 64 -6.83 -3.14 -4.31
C PHE A 64 -8.21 -3.79 -4.38
N THR A 65 -9.23 -3.25 -3.71
CA THR A 65 -10.59 -3.80 -3.77
C THR A 65 -11.14 -3.82 -5.20
N GLN A 66 -10.80 -2.82 -6.03
CA GLN A 66 -11.25 -2.76 -7.40
C GLN A 66 -10.66 -3.85 -8.30
N VAL A 67 -9.46 -4.36 -7.97
CA VAL A 67 -8.75 -5.36 -8.79
C VAL A 67 -8.90 -6.76 -8.21
N ILE A 68 -8.55 -6.93 -6.93
CA ILE A 68 -8.49 -8.26 -6.30
C ILE A 68 -9.66 -8.56 -5.35
N GLY A 69 -10.64 -7.65 -5.24
CA GLY A 69 -11.79 -7.84 -4.34
C GLY A 69 -11.48 -7.73 -2.85
N ALA A 70 -10.24 -7.45 -2.47
CA ALA A 70 -9.79 -7.30 -1.08
C ALA A 70 -9.03 -5.98 -0.91
N GLY A 71 -9.28 -5.27 0.17
CA GLY A 71 -8.67 -3.95 0.41
C GLY A 71 -7.22 -4.00 0.84
N ASP A 72 -6.69 -5.16 1.16
CA ASP A 72 -5.30 -5.35 1.56
C ASP A 72 -4.86 -6.79 1.34
N TYR A 73 -3.56 -7.00 1.24
CA TYR A 73 -2.92 -8.31 1.26
C TYR A 73 -1.61 -8.24 2.05
N LEU A 74 -1.12 -9.38 2.48
CA LEU A 74 0.18 -9.50 3.12
C LEU A 74 1.15 -10.11 2.11
N ALA A 75 2.22 -9.39 1.78
CA ALA A 75 3.29 -9.92 0.96
C ALA A 75 4.07 -10.99 1.75
N ASP A 76 4.27 -12.14 1.13
CA ASP A 76 5.11 -13.22 1.68
C ASP A 76 6.58 -12.94 1.37
N VAL A 77 7.11 -11.92 2.04
CA VAL A 77 8.47 -11.43 1.83
C VAL A 77 9.51 -12.50 2.15
N GLU A 78 9.30 -13.27 3.20
CA GLU A 78 10.25 -14.30 3.67
C GLU A 78 10.54 -15.38 2.62
N ASN A 79 9.53 -15.75 1.83
CA ASN A 79 9.64 -16.81 0.83
C ASN A 79 9.77 -16.28 -0.61
N ALA A 80 9.80 -14.96 -0.79
CA ALA A 80 9.92 -14.37 -2.11
C ALA A 80 11.33 -14.52 -2.69
N LYS A 81 11.42 -14.65 -4.02
CA LYS A 81 12.65 -14.59 -4.81
C LYS A 81 12.94 -13.18 -5.33
N ALA A 82 11.91 -12.35 -5.41
CA ALA A 82 12.04 -10.92 -5.66
C ALA A 82 11.05 -10.14 -4.81
N CYS A 83 11.53 -9.07 -4.18
CA CYS A 83 10.72 -8.15 -3.39
C CYS A 83 10.97 -6.71 -3.85
N MET A 84 9.90 -5.97 -4.10
CA MET A 84 9.98 -4.53 -4.34
C MET A 84 9.26 -3.79 -3.20
N PHE A 85 9.97 -2.84 -2.61
CA PHE A 85 9.45 -1.98 -1.55
C PHE A 85 9.30 -0.56 -2.11
N ILE A 86 8.06 -0.12 -2.30
CA ILE A 86 7.76 1.20 -2.84
C ILE A 86 7.31 2.13 -1.71
N GLY A 87 8.16 3.10 -1.34
CA GLY A 87 7.90 4.03 -0.24
C GLY A 87 7.77 3.34 1.12
N ARG A 88 8.47 2.23 1.31
CA ARG A 88 8.39 1.39 2.50
C ARG A 88 9.76 0.98 2.99
N SER A 89 9.99 1.11 4.30
CA SER A 89 11.18 0.59 4.96
C SER A 89 10.81 -0.30 6.14
N TYR A 90 11.28 -1.54 6.13
CA TYR A 90 11.13 -2.45 7.26
C TYR A 90 12.18 -2.18 8.35
N ALA A 91 13.35 -1.70 7.99
CA ALA A 91 14.44 -1.44 8.92
C ALA A 91 14.29 -0.10 9.70
N ASP A 92 13.35 0.77 9.31
CA ASP A 92 13.01 1.99 10.06
C ASP A 92 11.89 1.77 11.10
N ALA A 93 11.61 0.54 11.43
CA ALA A 93 11.05 0.04 12.70
C ALA A 93 9.64 0.42 13.13
N ILE A 94 8.61 0.14 12.34
CA ILE A 94 7.26 0.10 12.93
C ILE A 94 6.89 -1.32 13.39
N ARG A 95 7.41 -2.35 12.74
CA ARG A 95 7.10 -3.76 13.04
C ARG A 95 8.36 -4.63 12.97
N PRO A 96 8.98 -4.99 14.10
CA PRO A 96 10.20 -5.81 14.13
C PRO A 96 10.07 -7.16 13.40
N SER A 97 8.88 -7.76 13.41
CA SER A 97 8.62 -9.02 12.69
C SER A 97 8.78 -8.88 11.17
N GLN A 98 8.53 -7.70 10.60
CA GLN A 98 8.74 -7.44 9.17
C GLN A 98 10.23 -7.33 8.82
N LEU A 99 11.04 -6.77 9.73
CA LEU A 99 12.49 -6.75 9.54
C LEU A 99 13.04 -8.18 9.47
N HIS A 100 12.59 -9.06 10.36
CA HIS A 100 13.00 -10.46 10.34
C HIS A 100 12.64 -11.18 9.02
N ALA A 101 11.47 -10.89 8.46
CA ALA A 101 11.10 -11.43 7.14
C ALA A 101 12.02 -10.90 6.02
N LEU A 102 12.43 -9.63 6.09
CA LEU A 102 13.39 -9.04 5.16
C LEU A 102 14.78 -9.66 5.29
N GLU A 103 15.26 -9.85 6.52
CA GLU A 103 16.53 -10.53 6.80
C GLU A 103 16.55 -11.93 6.19
N LYS A 104 15.51 -12.72 6.41
CA LYS A 104 15.39 -14.06 5.82
C LYS A 104 15.34 -14.05 4.30
N ALA A 105 14.58 -13.13 3.69
CA ALA A 105 14.55 -12.98 2.24
C ALA A 105 15.97 -12.71 1.69
N HIS A 106 16.69 -11.79 2.31
CA HIS A 106 18.09 -11.49 1.96
C HIS A 106 19.01 -12.70 2.12
N GLU A 107 18.95 -13.41 3.25
CA GLU A 107 19.73 -14.63 3.50
C GLU A 107 19.43 -15.74 2.49
N ASN A 108 18.19 -15.83 2.03
CA ASN A 108 17.75 -16.78 0.99
C ASN A 108 18.13 -16.35 -0.43
N GLY A 109 18.78 -15.20 -0.61
CA GLY A 109 19.22 -14.68 -1.90
C GLY A 109 18.11 -14.07 -2.75
N ALA A 110 17.05 -13.56 -2.13
CA ALA A 110 16.01 -12.82 -2.84
C ALA A 110 16.57 -11.53 -3.46
N TYR A 111 16.12 -11.19 -4.66
CA TYR A 111 16.42 -9.91 -5.29
C TYR A 111 15.53 -8.81 -4.69
N ILE A 112 16.14 -7.89 -3.97
CA ILE A 112 15.43 -6.87 -3.19
C ILE A 112 15.68 -5.49 -3.78
N VAL A 113 14.59 -4.80 -4.16
CA VAL A 113 14.61 -3.45 -4.74
C VAL A 113 13.90 -2.47 -3.83
N LEU A 114 14.57 -1.39 -3.47
CA LEU A 114 13.98 -0.25 -2.76
C LEU A 114 13.66 0.87 -3.74
N VAL A 115 12.41 1.29 -3.76
CA VAL A 115 11.92 2.46 -4.50
C VAL A 115 11.53 3.52 -3.46
N ASP A 116 12.40 4.48 -3.23
CA ASP A 116 12.22 5.48 -2.17
C ASP A 116 13.05 6.74 -2.53
N PRO A 117 12.50 7.94 -2.44
CA PRO A 117 13.27 9.18 -2.59
C PRO A 117 14.43 9.28 -1.61
N ARG A 118 14.28 8.66 -0.45
CA ARG A 118 15.26 8.61 0.63
C ARG A 118 15.97 7.27 0.66
N LEU A 119 17.29 7.29 0.78
CA LEU A 119 18.06 6.10 1.09
C LEU A 119 17.76 5.66 2.54
N ASN A 120 16.80 4.78 2.69
CA ASN A 120 16.34 4.30 4.00
C ASN A 120 17.19 3.11 4.52
N ASN A 121 17.00 2.75 5.81
CA ASN A 121 17.85 1.73 6.45
C ASN A 121 17.67 0.30 5.88
N SER A 122 16.61 0.03 5.12
CA SER A 122 16.45 -1.28 4.47
C SER A 122 17.46 -1.50 3.34
N ILE A 123 18.24 -0.48 2.96
CA ILE A 123 19.34 -0.63 1.99
C ILE A 123 20.39 -1.66 2.41
N ALA A 124 20.54 -1.91 3.70
CA ALA A 124 21.47 -2.92 4.21
C ALA A 124 21.14 -4.34 3.72
N PHE A 125 19.92 -4.56 3.25
CA PHE A 125 19.40 -5.85 2.77
C PHE A 125 19.07 -5.83 1.28
N ALA A 126 19.13 -4.67 0.62
CA ALA A 126 18.70 -4.51 -0.76
C ALA A 126 19.85 -4.63 -1.76
N ASP A 127 19.54 -5.16 -2.93
CA ASP A 127 20.45 -5.21 -4.08
C ASP A 127 20.47 -3.90 -4.84
N GLU A 128 19.32 -3.19 -4.86
CA GLU A 128 19.17 -1.95 -5.62
C GLU A 128 18.32 -0.91 -4.89
N TRP A 129 18.68 0.35 -5.13
CA TRP A 129 17.91 1.51 -4.71
C TRP A 129 17.58 2.39 -5.92
N LEU A 130 16.31 2.68 -6.07
CA LEU A 130 15.78 3.58 -7.09
C LEU A 130 15.35 4.89 -6.42
N PRO A 131 16.13 5.97 -6.55
CA PRO A 131 15.84 7.30 -5.99
C PRO A 131 14.74 8.00 -6.80
N ILE A 132 13.53 7.54 -6.67
CA ILE A 132 12.38 8.04 -7.44
C ILE A 132 11.95 9.43 -7.00
N ASN A 133 11.48 10.26 -7.93
CA ASN A 133 10.83 11.53 -7.60
C ASN A 133 9.56 11.28 -6.79
N PRO A 134 9.31 12.00 -5.66
CA PRO A 134 8.14 11.80 -4.82
C PRO A 134 6.81 11.92 -5.60
N GLY A 135 5.89 10.96 -5.40
CA GLY A 135 4.56 10.96 -6.01
C GLY A 135 4.49 10.48 -7.46
N THR A 136 5.59 9.95 -8.01
CA THR A 136 5.66 9.46 -9.39
C THR A 136 5.67 7.92 -9.50
N ASP A 137 5.41 7.23 -8.41
CA ASP A 137 5.42 5.77 -8.32
C ASP A 137 4.46 5.11 -9.32
N LEU A 138 3.33 5.74 -9.61
CA LEU A 138 2.38 5.28 -10.64
C LEU A 138 3.04 5.14 -12.00
N ALA A 139 3.89 6.11 -12.39
CA ALA A 139 4.58 6.06 -13.68
C ALA A 139 5.56 4.89 -13.75
N LEU A 140 6.28 4.60 -12.67
CA LEU A 140 7.15 3.43 -12.58
C LEU A 140 6.35 2.13 -12.76
N VAL A 141 5.26 1.97 -12.01
CA VAL A 141 4.46 0.74 -12.04
C VAL A 141 3.80 0.52 -13.41
N LEU A 142 3.27 1.58 -14.02
CA LEU A 142 2.69 1.49 -15.37
C LEU A 142 3.74 1.13 -16.44
N ALA A 143 4.96 1.67 -16.34
CA ALA A 143 6.03 1.31 -17.27
C ALA A 143 6.52 -0.13 -17.07
N MET A 144 6.60 -0.61 -15.84
CA MET A 144 6.89 -2.01 -15.57
C MET A 144 5.79 -2.90 -16.16
N SER A 145 4.52 -2.56 -15.96
CA SER A 145 3.38 -3.28 -16.54
C SER A 145 3.43 -3.29 -18.08
N HIS A 146 3.80 -2.15 -18.70
CA HIS A 146 4.02 -2.08 -20.14
C HIS A 146 5.07 -3.11 -20.59
N VAL A 147 6.24 -3.15 -19.94
CA VAL A 147 7.31 -4.10 -20.28
C VAL A 147 6.86 -5.56 -20.13
N LEU A 148 6.13 -5.87 -19.05
CA LEU A 148 5.64 -7.23 -18.80
C LEU A 148 4.64 -7.69 -19.88
N VAL A 149 3.74 -6.80 -20.27
CA VAL A 149 2.71 -7.11 -21.28
C VAL A 149 3.30 -7.15 -22.68
N ASP A 150 4.09 -6.15 -23.07
CA ASP A 150 4.71 -6.07 -24.41
C ASP A 150 5.60 -7.27 -24.69
N ARG A 151 6.37 -7.73 -23.71
CA ARG A 151 7.23 -8.90 -23.81
C ARG A 151 6.55 -10.23 -23.52
N GLY A 152 5.27 -10.23 -23.15
CA GLY A 152 4.52 -11.45 -22.81
C GLY A 152 5.05 -12.17 -21.58
N LEU A 153 5.60 -11.43 -20.59
CA LEU A 153 6.22 -11.96 -19.37
C LEU A 153 5.21 -12.15 -18.22
N TYR A 154 3.95 -12.31 -18.50
CA TYR A 154 2.88 -12.58 -17.55
C TYR A 154 2.37 -14.02 -17.66
N ASP A 155 1.70 -14.51 -16.64
CA ASP A 155 1.08 -15.85 -16.65
C ASP A 155 -0.18 -15.85 -17.53
N LYS A 156 -0.01 -16.25 -18.78
CA LYS A 156 -1.09 -16.30 -19.77
C LYS A 156 -2.22 -17.24 -19.36
N LYS A 157 -1.90 -18.32 -18.64
CA LYS A 157 -2.91 -19.28 -18.19
C LYS A 157 -3.75 -18.65 -17.08
N PHE A 158 -3.10 -18.08 -16.09
CA PHE A 158 -3.80 -17.34 -15.01
C PHE A 158 -4.70 -16.25 -15.59
N VAL A 159 -4.17 -15.43 -16.50
CA VAL A 159 -4.95 -14.34 -17.11
C VAL A 159 -6.18 -14.90 -17.84
N SER A 160 -6.03 -15.95 -18.64
CA SER A 160 -7.14 -16.52 -19.40
C SER A 160 -8.23 -17.19 -18.53
N GLU A 161 -7.85 -17.72 -17.37
CA GLU A 161 -8.76 -18.49 -16.50
C GLU A 161 -9.34 -17.64 -15.35
N GLN A 162 -8.62 -16.63 -14.88
CA GLN A 162 -8.91 -15.94 -13.62
C GLN A 162 -9.07 -14.41 -13.74
N ALA A 163 -8.62 -13.79 -14.84
CA ALA A 163 -8.70 -12.35 -15.01
C ALA A 163 -9.86 -11.94 -15.92
N THR A 164 -10.39 -10.75 -15.67
CA THR A 164 -11.41 -10.11 -16.51
C THR A 164 -10.95 -8.72 -16.91
N GLY A 165 -11.14 -8.30 -18.16
CA GLY A 165 -10.78 -6.97 -18.66
C GLY A 165 -9.27 -6.79 -18.91
N PHE A 166 -8.51 -7.87 -18.99
CA PHE A 166 -7.07 -7.80 -19.24
C PHE A 166 -6.74 -7.18 -20.60
N ASP A 167 -7.43 -7.56 -21.66
CA ASP A 167 -7.14 -7.07 -23.01
C ASP A 167 -7.40 -5.57 -23.13
N GLU A 168 -8.50 -5.08 -22.55
CA GLU A 168 -8.83 -3.67 -22.50
C GLU A 168 -7.80 -2.87 -21.71
N TRP A 169 -7.36 -3.40 -20.55
CA TRP A 169 -6.32 -2.78 -19.74
C TRP A 169 -4.97 -2.80 -20.47
N ALA A 170 -4.55 -3.93 -21.01
CA ALA A 170 -3.30 -4.08 -21.76
C ALA A 170 -3.20 -3.11 -22.95
N ALA A 171 -4.31 -2.88 -23.66
CA ALA A 171 -4.39 -1.92 -24.75
C ALA A 171 -4.09 -0.48 -24.32
N THR A 172 -4.30 -0.13 -23.06
CA THR A 172 -3.98 1.21 -22.53
C THR A 172 -2.50 1.42 -22.23
N LEU A 173 -1.73 0.34 -22.08
CA LEU A 173 -0.34 0.40 -21.61
C LEU A 173 0.65 0.89 -22.66
N GLY A 174 0.32 0.86 -23.94
CA GLY A 174 1.26 1.17 -25.03
C GLY A 174 1.94 2.55 -24.94
N GLN A 175 1.33 3.50 -24.27
CA GLN A 175 1.87 4.86 -24.07
C GLN A 175 2.83 4.98 -22.86
N TYR A 176 2.84 4.01 -21.96
CA TYR A 176 3.58 4.08 -20.70
C TYR A 176 4.93 3.38 -20.81
N THR A 177 5.76 3.82 -21.76
CA THR A 177 7.08 3.21 -21.99
C THR A 177 8.06 3.52 -20.85
N PRO A 178 9.16 2.76 -20.71
CA PRO A 178 10.23 3.09 -19.76
C PRO A 178 10.81 4.49 -19.97
N GLU A 179 10.92 4.98 -21.23
CA GLU A 179 11.40 6.32 -21.55
C GLU A 179 10.43 7.40 -21.04
N TRP A 180 9.12 7.21 -21.26
CA TRP A 180 8.11 8.10 -20.73
C TRP A 180 8.18 8.16 -19.18
N ALA A 181 8.32 7.02 -18.53
CA ALA A 181 8.44 6.99 -17.07
C ALA A 181 9.74 7.62 -16.57
N ALA A 182 10.85 7.46 -17.30
CA ALA A 182 12.13 8.05 -16.93
C ALA A 182 12.07 9.58 -16.82
N GLU A 183 11.37 10.25 -17.73
CA GLU A 183 11.18 11.71 -17.70
C GLU A 183 10.40 12.18 -16.45
N ILE A 184 9.47 11.36 -15.95
CA ILE A 184 8.61 11.67 -14.80
C ILE A 184 9.30 11.32 -13.50
N THR A 185 9.84 10.11 -13.42
CA THR A 185 10.38 9.51 -12.19
C THR A 185 11.78 9.95 -11.84
N GLY A 186 12.54 10.43 -12.82
CA GLY A 186 13.98 10.69 -12.68
C GLY A 186 14.84 9.43 -12.71
N LEU A 187 14.25 8.26 -12.93
CA LEU A 187 14.96 6.98 -13.07
C LEU A 187 15.44 6.78 -14.51
N LYS A 188 16.37 5.87 -14.73
CA LYS A 188 16.80 5.52 -16.08
C LYS A 188 15.84 4.52 -16.70
N ALA A 189 15.44 4.71 -17.95
CA ALA A 189 14.57 3.79 -18.68
C ALA A 189 15.12 2.35 -18.68
N ALA A 190 16.42 2.20 -18.90
CA ALA A 190 17.08 0.88 -18.87
C ALA A 190 17.00 0.16 -17.51
N ASP A 191 16.99 0.90 -16.41
CA ASP A 191 16.82 0.31 -15.06
C ASP A 191 15.38 -0.14 -14.85
N ILE A 192 14.39 0.66 -15.27
CA ILE A 192 12.97 0.31 -15.19
C ILE A 192 12.71 -0.99 -15.99
N GLU A 193 13.19 -1.06 -17.20
CA GLU A 193 13.04 -2.24 -18.07
C GLU A 193 13.70 -3.48 -17.47
N ARG A 194 14.96 -3.36 -17.05
CA ARG A 194 15.74 -4.44 -16.46
C ARG A 194 15.09 -4.99 -15.19
N ILE A 195 14.61 -4.12 -14.31
CA ILE A 195 13.96 -4.52 -13.05
C ILE A 195 12.62 -5.20 -13.33
N ALA A 196 11.82 -4.71 -14.28
CA ALA A 196 10.58 -5.36 -14.67
C ALA A 196 10.83 -6.81 -15.18
N VAL A 197 11.82 -7.00 -16.05
CA VAL A 197 12.20 -8.34 -16.53
C VAL A 197 12.68 -9.22 -15.39
N LYS A 198 13.57 -8.69 -14.53
CA LYS A 198 14.11 -9.43 -13.39
C LYS A 198 13.03 -9.88 -12.41
N PHE A 199 12.04 -9.00 -12.18
CA PHE A 199 10.88 -9.30 -11.34
C PHE A 199 10.05 -10.45 -11.94
N ALA A 200 9.79 -10.43 -13.24
CA ALA A 200 9.07 -11.50 -13.94
C ALA A 200 9.80 -12.85 -13.91
N GLU A 201 11.14 -12.84 -14.05
CA GLU A 201 11.98 -14.04 -13.95
C GLU A 201 11.84 -14.77 -12.61
N CYS A 202 11.49 -14.04 -11.56
CA CYS A 202 11.27 -14.57 -10.21
C CYS A 202 9.85 -15.07 -9.96
N ALA A 203 8.92 -14.89 -10.91
CA ALA A 203 7.55 -15.34 -10.76
C ALA A 203 7.47 -16.89 -10.60
N PRO A 204 6.50 -17.41 -9.85
CA PRO A 204 5.45 -16.71 -9.10
C PRO A 204 5.88 -16.17 -7.73
N ALA A 205 7.13 -16.33 -7.33
CA ALA A 205 7.65 -15.92 -6.03
C ALA A 205 8.18 -14.48 -6.05
N ALA A 206 7.51 -13.58 -6.76
CA ALA A 206 7.81 -12.16 -6.79
C ALA A 206 6.68 -11.37 -6.13
N CYS A 207 7.01 -10.37 -5.31
CA CYS A 207 6.01 -9.54 -4.64
C CYS A 207 6.40 -8.07 -4.58
N ILE A 208 5.38 -7.21 -4.60
CA ILE A 208 5.52 -5.79 -4.24
C ILE A 208 4.92 -5.64 -2.85
N GLU A 209 5.71 -5.12 -1.90
CA GLU A 209 5.24 -4.92 -0.54
C GLU A 209 4.28 -3.73 -0.46
N PRO A 210 3.02 -3.94 -0.03
CA PRO A 210 2.05 -2.87 0.04
C PRO A 210 2.34 -1.95 1.23
N SER A 211 2.76 -0.74 0.95
CA SER A 211 3.00 0.28 1.97
C SER A 211 1.71 0.69 2.70
N TRP A 212 1.82 1.10 3.96
CA TRP A 212 0.71 1.76 4.66
C TRP A 212 0.53 3.21 4.23
N ARG A 213 1.62 3.86 3.94
CA ARG A 213 1.73 5.28 3.60
C ARG A 213 2.64 5.37 2.39
N GLY A 214 3.20 6.51 2.12
CA GLY A 214 4.01 6.68 0.92
C GLY A 214 3.14 6.59 -0.34
N ALA A 215 3.56 5.82 -1.32
CA ALA A 215 2.95 5.80 -2.65
C ALA A 215 1.46 5.43 -2.68
N TYR A 216 1.02 4.52 -1.82
CA TYR A 216 -0.37 3.99 -1.85
C TYR A 216 -1.28 4.58 -0.77
N GLY A 217 -0.72 5.26 0.23
CA GLY A 217 -1.51 5.92 1.25
C GLY A 217 -2.22 7.15 0.71
N CYS A 218 -2.96 7.86 1.56
CA CYS A 218 -3.66 9.07 1.14
C CYS A 218 -2.74 10.31 1.07
N SER A 219 -1.47 10.14 0.71
CA SER A 219 -0.46 11.22 0.70
C SER A 219 -0.41 11.98 -0.61
N TYR A 220 -0.76 11.33 -1.72
CA TYR A 220 -0.74 11.91 -3.06
C TYR A 220 -2.11 11.76 -3.74
N ALA A 221 -2.41 12.66 -4.65
CA ALA A 221 -3.67 12.64 -5.40
C ALA A 221 -3.87 11.35 -6.20
N ASN A 222 -2.77 10.74 -6.68
CA ASN A 222 -2.78 9.50 -7.47
C ASN A 222 -2.52 8.23 -6.66
N SER A 223 -2.55 8.28 -5.33
CA SER A 223 -2.25 7.10 -4.48
C SER A 223 -3.21 5.93 -4.74
N GLY A 224 -4.48 6.20 -4.98
CA GLY A 224 -5.47 5.16 -5.31
C GLY A 224 -5.18 4.47 -6.64
N GLU A 225 -4.78 5.24 -7.65
CA GLU A 225 -4.39 4.71 -8.96
C GLU A 225 -3.08 3.93 -8.89
N THR A 226 -2.12 4.39 -8.07
CA THR A 226 -0.87 3.64 -7.80
C THR A 226 -1.19 2.28 -7.17
N ALA A 227 -2.05 2.25 -6.16
CA ALA A 227 -2.48 1.00 -5.53
C ALA A 227 -3.18 0.06 -6.51
N ARG A 228 -4.05 0.59 -7.36
CA ARG A 228 -4.73 -0.15 -8.41
C ARG A 228 -3.75 -0.74 -9.44
N ALA A 229 -2.79 0.06 -9.91
CA ALA A 229 -1.78 -0.39 -10.85
C ALA A 229 -0.86 -1.48 -10.28
N VAL A 230 -0.53 -1.41 -8.99
CA VAL A 230 0.25 -2.46 -8.30
C VAL A 230 -0.55 -3.75 -8.16
N ALA A 231 -1.89 -3.67 -8.07
CA ALA A 231 -2.76 -4.84 -7.94
C ALA A 231 -3.07 -5.53 -9.28
N CYS A 232 -2.88 -4.81 -10.40
CA CYS A 232 -2.99 -5.38 -11.76
C CYS A 232 -1.76 -6.20 -12.14
#